data_b980f1767a89cae08516cf1877606ce2
#
_entry.id   b980f1767a89cae08516cf1877606ce2
#
_cell.length_a   1.000
_cell.length_b   1.000
_cell.length_c   1.000
_cell.angle_alpha   90.00
_cell.angle_beta   90.00
_cell.angle_gamma   90.00
#
_symmetry.space_group_name_H-M   'P 1'
#
loop_
_entity.id
_entity.type
_entity.pdbx_description
1 polymer ?
#
loop_
_entity_poly.entity_id
_entity_poly.type
_entity_poly.pdbx_seq_one_letter_code
_entity_poly.pdbx_strand_id
1 'polypeptide(L)'
;MHMLLSLPNDVEITFVGDLDYYSEDIVNSTGYYSTDVSNNSDLKLLDIQERMLEAQLKMTNAQRIPTVSAFGSLSLYGNDMPEINFGDLGGGSQVAGSSKQFWWQYPASVGVSISIPIFSGNKINNQAKQAKIAIDQLKMQREYMEESTGMQVRTAISNLVTARSKMKANETAMAQARKAYDIMNARYTGGAGTILELNSSQLQLTQAQLNYTQAIYDYLAAEADLREDNRFGLCARNGENRQRVRCGLF
;
A
#
# COMPACT_ATOMS: atom_id res chain seq x y z
N MET A 1 13.64 6.11 -10.27
CA MET A 1 12.82 7.30 -10.07
C MET A 1 11.60 7.34 -10.99
N HIS A 2 11.71 7.08 -12.29
CA HIS A 2 10.57 6.98 -13.20
C HIS A 2 9.50 5.98 -12.72
N MET A 3 9.93 4.85 -12.18
CA MET A 3 9.03 3.80 -11.65
C MET A 3 8.23 4.25 -10.41
N LEU A 4 8.82 5.09 -9.54
CA LEU A 4 8.15 5.63 -8.36
C LEU A 4 7.13 6.72 -8.68
N LEU A 5 7.37 7.47 -9.77
CA LEU A 5 6.50 8.56 -10.22
C LEU A 5 5.51 8.13 -11.30
N SER A 6 5.52 6.83 -11.67
CA SER A 6 4.70 6.27 -12.77
C SER A 6 4.84 7.04 -14.09
N LEU A 7 6.05 7.59 -14.34
CA LEU A 7 6.36 8.33 -15.56
C LEU A 7 6.96 7.41 -16.62
N PRO A 8 6.66 7.65 -17.93
CA PRO A 8 7.32 6.95 -19.02
C PRO A 8 8.85 7.19 -18.99
N ASN A 9 9.63 6.20 -19.45
CA ASN A 9 11.10 6.24 -19.39
C ASN A 9 11.75 7.30 -20.32
N ASP A 10 10.98 7.90 -21.19
CA ASP A 10 11.40 8.91 -22.16
C ASP A 10 11.29 10.37 -21.66
N VAL A 11 10.76 10.55 -20.45
CA VAL A 11 10.63 11.88 -19.82
C VAL A 11 11.89 12.21 -19.04
N GLU A 12 12.58 13.28 -19.44
CA GLU A 12 13.72 13.81 -18.71
C GLU A 12 13.24 14.55 -17.44
N ILE A 13 13.67 14.08 -16.27
CA ILE A 13 13.31 14.68 -14.98
C ILE A 13 14.41 15.65 -14.59
N THR A 14 14.11 16.94 -14.60
CA THR A 14 14.98 17.99 -14.07
C THR A 14 14.51 18.40 -12.68
N PHE A 15 15.42 18.32 -11.69
CA PHE A 15 15.16 18.82 -10.35
C PHE A 15 15.52 20.30 -10.29
N VAL A 16 14.52 21.15 -10.03
CA VAL A 16 14.70 22.59 -9.85
C VAL A 16 14.44 22.91 -8.39
N GLY A 17 15.47 23.34 -7.68
CA GLY A 17 15.36 23.78 -6.27
C GLY A 17 16.73 23.93 -5.64
N ASP A 18 16.86 24.90 -4.75
CA ASP A 18 18.03 25.13 -3.91
C ASP A 18 17.67 24.75 -2.46
N LEU A 19 18.58 24.04 -1.77
CA LEU A 19 18.41 23.66 -0.37
C LEU A 19 18.36 24.89 0.56
N ASP A 20 18.99 26.00 0.17
CA ASP A 20 18.97 27.23 0.97
C ASP A 20 17.58 27.87 1.05
N TYR A 21 16.77 27.75 0.00
CA TYR A 21 15.36 28.18 0.00
C TYR A 21 14.51 27.48 1.07
N TYR A 22 14.75 26.18 1.25
CA TYR A 22 14.00 25.40 2.25
C TYR A 22 14.44 25.69 3.69
N SER A 23 15.65 26.19 3.91
CA SER A 23 16.17 26.50 5.25
C SER A 23 15.38 27.63 5.94
N GLU A 24 14.97 28.65 5.22
CA GLU A 24 14.16 29.78 5.75
C GLU A 24 12.72 29.36 6.09
N ASP A 25 12.09 28.53 5.26
CA ASP A 25 10.75 28.00 5.50
C ASP A 25 10.69 27.06 6.73
N ILE A 26 11.77 26.30 6.96
CA ILE A 26 11.89 25.37 8.10
C ILE A 26 11.93 26.11 9.44
N VAL A 27 12.65 27.24 9.49
CA VAL A 27 12.80 28.04 10.71
C VAL A 27 11.45 28.64 11.14
N ASN A 28 10.59 28.98 10.18
CA ASN A 28 9.30 29.63 10.41
C ASN A 28 8.11 28.68 10.59
N SER A 29 8.27 27.38 10.24
CA SER A 29 7.18 26.40 10.37
C SER A 29 7.08 25.85 11.78
N THR A 30 6.23 26.45 12.60
CA THR A 30 5.75 25.85 13.86
C THR A 30 4.64 24.85 13.52
N GLY A 31 5.01 23.68 13.02
CA GLY A 31 4.04 22.63 12.68
C GLY A 31 3.49 21.96 13.94
N TYR A 32 2.18 22.06 14.17
CA TYR A 32 1.47 21.15 15.08
C TYR A 32 1.33 19.81 14.34
N TYR A 33 2.13 18.82 14.74
CA TYR A 33 2.04 17.48 14.19
C TYR A 33 0.93 16.72 14.91
N SER A 34 -0.07 16.28 14.16
CA SER A 34 -1.14 15.44 14.68
C SER A 34 -0.66 13.99 14.77
N THR A 35 -0.89 13.36 15.90
CA THR A 35 -0.70 11.90 16.10
C THR A 35 -1.93 11.09 15.70
N ASP A 36 -2.87 11.69 14.96
CA ASP A 36 -4.08 11.01 14.52
C ASP A 36 -3.76 10.06 13.37
N VAL A 37 -3.81 8.77 13.65
CA VAL A 37 -3.56 7.67 12.69
C VAL A 37 -4.83 7.15 12.03
N SER A 38 -6.01 7.71 12.35
CA SER A 38 -7.32 7.22 11.87
C SER A 38 -7.44 7.18 10.34
N ASN A 39 -6.67 7.99 9.64
CA ASN A 39 -6.64 8.09 8.18
C ASN A 39 -5.61 7.18 7.50
N ASN A 40 -4.84 6.38 8.25
CA ASN A 40 -3.84 5.49 7.69
C ASN A 40 -4.48 4.46 6.74
N SER A 41 -3.83 4.24 5.59
CA SER A 41 -4.32 3.32 4.55
C SER A 41 -4.35 1.87 5.02
N ASP A 42 -3.38 1.48 5.85
CA ASP A 42 -3.27 0.10 6.35
C ASP A 42 -4.38 -0.21 7.35
N LEU A 43 -4.76 0.75 8.20
CA LEU A 43 -5.90 0.62 9.10
C LEU A 43 -7.23 0.54 8.33
N LYS A 44 -7.38 1.32 7.24
CA LYS A 44 -8.55 1.21 6.36
C LYS A 44 -8.63 -0.14 5.65
N LEU A 45 -7.48 -0.70 5.26
CA LEU A 45 -7.43 -2.03 4.67
C LEU A 45 -7.92 -3.09 5.66
N LEU A 46 -7.49 -3.02 6.93
CA LEU A 46 -7.95 -3.93 7.97
C LEU A 46 -9.47 -3.79 8.25
N ASP A 47 -10.01 -2.57 8.21
CA ASP A 47 -11.47 -2.35 8.33
C ASP A 47 -12.25 -3.00 7.18
N ILE A 48 -11.73 -2.93 5.95
CA ILE A 48 -12.34 -3.61 4.80
C ILE A 48 -12.26 -5.13 4.97
N GLN A 49 -11.14 -5.66 5.45
CA GLN A 49 -10.98 -7.09 5.71
C GLN A 49 -11.93 -7.58 6.80
N GLU A 50 -12.15 -6.78 7.86
CA GLU A 50 -13.13 -7.08 8.90
C GLU A 50 -14.53 -7.22 8.31
N ARG A 51 -14.96 -6.27 7.49
CA ARG A 51 -16.26 -6.31 6.79
C ARG A 51 -16.39 -7.52 5.87
N MET A 52 -15.30 -7.92 5.21
CA MET A 52 -15.29 -9.15 4.38
C MET A 52 -15.52 -10.39 5.23
N LEU A 53 -14.85 -10.54 6.37
CA LEU A 53 -15.04 -11.68 7.28
C LEU A 53 -16.44 -11.68 7.90
N GLU A 54 -17.01 -10.53 8.23
CA GLU A 54 -18.38 -10.41 8.69
C GLU A 54 -19.38 -10.86 7.60
N ALA A 55 -19.15 -10.47 6.34
CA ALA A 55 -19.95 -10.93 5.22
C ALA A 55 -19.84 -12.45 5.04
N GLN A 56 -18.64 -13.01 5.21
CA GLN A 56 -18.43 -14.46 5.16
C GLN A 56 -19.16 -15.20 6.29
N LEU A 57 -19.16 -14.62 7.50
CA LEU A 57 -19.96 -15.15 8.61
C LEU A 57 -21.45 -15.15 8.29
N LYS A 58 -21.96 -14.06 7.68
CA LYS A 58 -23.36 -13.99 7.21
C LYS A 58 -23.66 -15.06 6.16
N MET A 59 -22.74 -15.26 5.18
CA MET A 59 -22.88 -16.33 4.18
C MET A 59 -22.90 -17.71 4.81
N THR A 60 -22.03 -17.98 5.79
CA THR A 60 -22.00 -19.26 6.53
C THR A 60 -23.33 -19.49 7.26
N ASN A 61 -23.87 -18.48 7.91
CA ASN A 61 -25.16 -18.57 8.58
C ASN A 61 -26.33 -18.76 7.59
N ALA A 62 -26.24 -18.14 6.40
CA ALA A 62 -27.25 -18.29 5.35
C ALA A 62 -27.34 -19.72 4.80
N GLN A 63 -26.31 -20.56 4.95
CA GLN A 63 -26.36 -21.98 4.58
C GLN A 63 -27.37 -22.80 5.39
N ARG A 64 -27.96 -22.24 6.45
CA ARG A 64 -29.05 -22.86 7.22
C ARG A 64 -30.43 -22.63 6.58
N ILE A 65 -30.52 -21.67 5.65
CA ILE A 65 -31.75 -21.30 5.00
C ILE A 65 -31.94 -22.18 3.76
N PRO A 66 -33.19 -22.59 3.43
CA PRO A 66 -33.48 -23.31 2.18
C PRO A 66 -32.95 -22.52 0.96
N THR A 67 -32.31 -23.24 0.05
CA THR A 67 -31.87 -22.68 -1.23
C THR A 67 -32.81 -23.07 -2.33
N VAL A 68 -33.21 -22.10 -3.15
CA VAL A 68 -34.05 -22.30 -4.32
C VAL A 68 -33.22 -21.98 -5.56
N SER A 69 -33.10 -22.92 -6.47
CA SER A 69 -32.38 -22.73 -7.73
C SER A 69 -33.29 -23.13 -8.91
N ALA A 70 -33.28 -22.33 -9.95
CA ALA A 70 -33.87 -22.64 -11.23
C ALA A 70 -32.80 -23.10 -12.20
N PHE A 71 -33.06 -24.13 -12.98
CA PHE A 71 -32.11 -24.62 -13.97
C PHE A 71 -32.81 -24.88 -15.30
N GLY A 72 -32.08 -24.67 -16.39
CA GLY A 72 -32.44 -25.05 -17.72
C GLY A 72 -31.28 -25.71 -18.41
N SER A 73 -31.48 -26.87 -19.01
CA SER A 73 -30.44 -27.54 -19.80
C SER A 73 -30.96 -27.93 -21.16
N LEU A 74 -30.17 -27.71 -22.17
CA LEU A 74 -30.37 -28.19 -23.53
C LEU A 74 -29.13 -29.02 -23.88
N SER A 75 -29.34 -30.28 -24.21
CA SER A 75 -28.27 -31.19 -24.58
C SER A 75 -28.52 -31.77 -25.96
N LEU A 76 -27.44 -32.05 -26.67
CA LEU A 76 -27.47 -32.69 -27.96
C LEU A 76 -26.74 -34.05 -27.82
N TYR A 77 -27.47 -35.13 -28.01
CA TYR A 77 -26.89 -36.48 -27.98
C TYR A 77 -27.00 -37.11 -29.36
N GLY A 78 -25.87 -37.50 -29.96
CA GLY A 78 -25.83 -38.39 -31.11
C GLY A 78 -25.48 -39.78 -30.59
N ASN A 79 -26.33 -40.77 -30.86
CA ASN A 79 -26.11 -42.16 -30.52
C ASN A 79 -25.79 -42.94 -31.80
N ASP A 80 -24.57 -43.48 -31.92
CA ASP A 80 -24.16 -44.39 -32.97
C ASP A 80 -24.09 -45.79 -32.35
N MET A 81 -25.11 -46.60 -32.59
CA MET A 81 -25.06 -48.00 -32.15
C MET A 81 -24.25 -48.81 -33.19
N PRO A 82 -23.17 -49.46 -32.78
CA PRO A 82 -22.49 -50.41 -33.65
C PRO A 82 -23.45 -51.52 -34.01
N GLU A 83 -23.41 -51.93 -35.27
CA GLU A 83 -24.19 -53.03 -35.84
C GLU A 83 -23.86 -54.34 -35.10
N ILE A 84 -24.73 -54.76 -34.18
CA ILE A 84 -24.59 -56.08 -33.53
C ILE A 84 -25.29 -57.10 -34.45
N ASN A 85 -24.47 -57.80 -35.26
CA ASN A 85 -24.92 -58.94 -36.04
C ASN A 85 -25.19 -60.11 -35.10
N PHE A 86 -26.41 -60.32 -34.66
CA PHE A 86 -26.83 -61.48 -33.89
C PHE A 86 -26.76 -62.79 -34.72
N GLY A 87 -26.45 -62.72 -36.00
CA GLY A 87 -26.30 -63.89 -36.88
C GLY A 87 -25.06 -64.75 -36.57
N ASP A 88 -24.06 -64.23 -35.87
CA ASP A 88 -22.80 -64.94 -35.57
C ASP A 88 -22.88 -65.76 -34.26
N LEU A 89 -23.96 -65.70 -33.50
CA LEU A 89 -24.22 -66.41 -32.25
C LEU A 89 -25.05 -67.72 -32.48
N GLY A 90 -24.98 -68.31 -33.65
CA GLY A 90 -25.41 -69.73 -33.85
C GLY A 90 -26.89 -70.00 -33.60
N GLY A 91 -27.76 -69.49 -34.40
CA GLY A 91 -29.18 -69.82 -34.37
C GLY A 91 -29.97 -69.10 -35.46
N GLY A 92 -30.14 -69.78 -36.57
CA GLY A 92 -30.76 -69.23 -37.76
C GLY A 92 -32.07 -68.53 -37.53
N SER A 93 -32.10 -67.26 -37.71
CA SER A 93 -33.21 -66.50 -38.20
C SER A 93 -32.66 -65.20 -38.72
N GLN A 94 -32.69 -65.04 -40.07
CA GLN A 94 -32.41 -63.78 -40.72
C GLN A 94 -33.46 -62.76 -40.31
N VAL A 95 -33.14 -61.91 -39.33
CA VAL A 95 -33.85 -60.65 -39.17
C VAL A 95 -33.18 -59.66 -40.11
N ALA A 96 -33.72 -59.61 -41.35
CA ALA A 96 -33.40 -58.58 -42.31
C ALA A 96 -33.88 -57.21 -41.72
N GLY A 97 -32.92 -56.33 -41.49
CA GLY A 97 -33.25 -54.96 -41.11
C GLY A 97 -32.25 -54.33 -40.18
N SER A 98 -30.95 -54.46 -40.49
CA SER A 98 -29.96 -53.55 -39.89
C SER A 98 -30.01 -52.20 -40.59
N SER A 99 -30.92 -51.36 -40.18
CA SER A 99 -30.81 -49.97 -40.53
C SER A 99 -29.98 -49.26 -39.51
N LYS A 100 -28.83 -48.78 -39.90
CA LYS A 100 -28.03 -47.84 -39.08
C LYS A 100 -28.93 -46.66 -38.73
N GLN A 101 -29.49 -46.72 -37.54
CA GLN A 101 -30.39 -45.65 -37.11
C GLN A 101 -29.57 -44.70 -36.26
N PHE A 102 -29.07 -43.65 -36.93
CA PHE A 102 -28.43 -42.54 -36.27
C PHE A 102 -29.51 -41.63 -35.68
N TRP A 103 -29.54 -41.54 -34.33
CA TRP A 103 -30.56 -40.76 -33.63
C TRP A 103 -29.91 -39.53 -33.02
N TRP A 104 -30.45 -38.39 -33.43
CA TRP A 104 -30.19 -37.13 -32.72
C TRP A 104 -31.30 -36.93 -31.70
N GLN A 105 -30.91 -36.80 -30.42
CA GLN A 105 -31.83 -36.44 -29.35
C GLN A 105 -31.51 -35.05 -28.84
N TYR A 106 -32.56 -34.26 -28.70
CA TYR A 106 -32.47 -32.87 -28.17
C TYR A 106 -33.24 -32.78 -26.83
N PRO A 107 -32.77 -33.44 -25.77
CA PRO A 107 -33.44 -33.32 -24.49
C PRO A 107 -33.29 -31.91 -23.97
N ALA A 108 -34.43 -31.23 -23.76
CA ALA A 108 -34.55 -29.97 -23.08
C ALA A 108 -35.19 -30.21 -21.71
N SER A 109 -34.58 -29.72 -20.67
CA SER A 109 -35.16 -29.76 -19.32
C SER A 109 -35.11 -28.39 -18.65
N VAL A 110 -36.23 -28.04 -18.02
CA VAL A 110 -36.37 -26.83 -17.19
C VAL A 110 -36.97 -27.26 -15.87
N GLY A 111 -36.39 -26.78 -14.78
CA GLY A 111 -36.85 -27.15 -13.47
C GLY A 111 -36.50 -26.15 -12.38
N VAL A 112 -37.14 -26.34 -11.24
CA VAL A 112 -36.83 -25.62 -9.99
C VAL A 112 -36.44 -26.66 -8.96
N SER A 113 -35.31 -26.45 -8.28
CA SER A 113 -34.84 -27.29 -7.20
C SER A 113 -34.85 -26.51 -5.89
N ILE A 114 -35.43 -27.11 -4.85
CA ILE A 114 -35.47 -26.57 -3.49
C ILE A 114 -34.67 -27.53 -2.61
N SER A 115 -33.59 -27.03 -2.00
CA SER A 115 -32.74 -27.80 -1.08
C SER A 115 -32.88 -27.25 0.33
N ILE A 116 -33.30 -28.10 1.27
CA ILE A 116 -33.52 -27.78 2.67
C ILE A 116 -32.56 -28.63 3.50
N PRO A 117 -31.45 -28.05 4.07
CA PRO A 117 -30.56 -28.80 4.93
C PRO A 117 -31.20 -29.04 6.30
N ILE A 118 -31.63 -30.27 6.58
CA ILE A 118 -32.29 -30.64 7.86
C ILE A 118 -31.24 -30.88 8.95
N PHE A 119 -30.13 -31.55 8.61
CA PHE A 119 -29.05 -31.87 9.54
C PHE A 119 -27.71 -31.89 8.84
N SER A 120 -26.74 -31.11 9.34
CA SER A 120 -25.40 -30.99 8.78
C SER A 120 -24.31 -31.44 9.75
N GLY A 121 -24.63 -32.22 10.79
CA GLY A 121 -23.64 -32.72 11.76
C GLY A 121 -22.86 -31.63 12.49
N ASN A 122 -23.50 -30.50 12.83
CA ASN A 122 -22.85 -29.33 13.45
C ASN A 122 -21.80 -28.60 12.59
N LYS A 123 -21.63 -28.98 11.32
CA LYS A 123 -20.63 -28.39 10.43
C LYS A 123 -20.78 -26.88 10.32
N ILE A 124 -21.98 -26.39 10.06
CA ILE A 124 -22.27 -24.94 9.90
C ILE A 124 -21.99 -24.17 11.20
N ASN A 125 -22.33 -24.76 12.36
CA ASN A 125 -22.05 -24.14 13.66
C ASN A 125 -20.54 -24.00 13.91
N ASN A 126 -19.76 -25.03 13.58
CA ASN A 126 -18.32 -24.99 13.75
C ASN A 126 -17.66 -24.03 12.76
N GLN A 127 -18.14 -23.97 11.51
CA GLN A 127 -17.69 -22.98 10.54
C GLN A 127 -18.00 -21.53 10.98
N ALA A 128 -19.20 -21.30 11.54
CA ALA A 128 -19.57 -20.00 12.08
C ALA A 128 -18.69 -19.59 13.29
N LYS A 129 -18.34 -20.56 14.16
CA LYS A 129 -17.39 -20.32 15.26
C LYS A 129 -15.99 -19.98 14.74
N GLN A 130 -15.51 -20.73 13.74
CA GLN A 130 -14.21 -20.43 13.11
C GLN A 130 -14.19 -19.03 12.48
N ALA A 131 -15.26 -18.65 11.77
CA ALA A 131 -15.37 -17.30 11.20
C ALA A 131 -15.38 -16.20 12.28
N LYS A 132 -16.05 -16.44 13.43
CA LYS A 132 -16.00 -15.50 14.56
C LYS A 132 -14.59 -15.35 15.14
N ILE A 133 -13.89 -16.46 15.35
CA ILE A 133 -12.49 -16.43 15.84
C ILE A 133 -11.60 -15.67 14.87
N ALA A 134 -11.80 -15.85 13.55
CA ALA A 134 -11.03 -15.09 12.54
C ALA A 134 -11.30 -13.58 12.60
N ILE A 135 -12.55 -13.16 12.88
CA ILE A 135 -12.90 -11.75 13.10
C ILE A 135 -12.22 -11.23 14.37
N ASP A 136 -12.24 -12.00 15.46
CA ASP A 136 -11.61 -11.59 16.74
C ASP A 136 -10.08 -11.48 16.59
N GLN A 137 -9.45 -12.39 15.82
CA GLN A 137 -8.02 -12.30 15.49
C GLN A 137 -7.70 -11.02 14.69
N LEU A 138 -8.54 -10.69 13.70
CA LEU A 138 -8.33 -9.47 12.89
C LEU A 138 -8.51 -8.21 13.73
N LYS A 139 -9.46 -8.19 14.69
CA LYS A 139 -9.63 -7.06 15.62
C LYS A 139 -8.39 -6.84 16.48
N MET A 140 -7.82 -7.90 17.04
CA MET A 140 -6.56 -7.80 17.81
C MET A 140 -5.39 -7.35 16.92
N GLN A 141 -5.33 -7.82 15.68
CA GLN A 141 -4.32 -7.36 14.71
C GLN A 141 -4.47 -5.88 14.37
N ARG A 142 -5.71 -5.40 14.23
CA ARG A 142 -6.00 -3.98 14.01
C ARG A 142 -5.56 -3.11 15.19
N GLU A 143 -5.89 -3.51 16.41
CA GLU A 143 -5.48 -2.81 17.63
C GLU A 143 -3.95 -2.73 17.74
N TYR A 144 -3.26 -3.85 17.50
CA TYR A 144 -1.80 -3.89 17.45
C TYR A 144 -1.22 -2.96 16.37
N MET A 145 -1.81 -2.96 15.18
CA MET A 145 -1.37 -2.09 14.07
C MET A 145 -1.59 -0.61 14.40
N GLU A 146 -2.71 -0.25 15.02
CA GLU A 146 -3.01 1.11 15.46
C GLU A 146 -1.98 1.61 16.48
N GLU A 147 -1.65 0.78 17.49
CA GLU A 147 -0.62 1.10 18.48
C GLU A 147 0.77 1.21 17.85
N SER A 148 1.13 0.25 16.98
CA SER A 148 2.41 0.24 16.27
C SER A 148 2.58 1.47 15.39
N THR A 149 1.57 1.82 14.61
CA THR A 149 1.59 3.02 13.75
C THR A 149 1.66 4.29 14.60
N GLY A 150 0.92 4.35 15.70
CA GLY A 150 1.01 5.47 16.65
C GLY A 150 2.42 5.64 17.23
N MET A 151 3.12 4.53 17.49
CA MET A 151 4.51 4.55 17.97
C MET A 151 5.47 5.02 16.87
N GLN A 152 5.28 4.58 15.61
CA GLN A 152 6.07 5.02 14.45
C GLN A 152 5.95 6.53 14.25
N VAL A 153 4.73 7.08 14.26
CA VAL A 153 4.50 8.53 14.14
C VAL A 153 5.19 9.31 15.26
N ARG A 154 5.11 8.85 16.51
CA ARG A 154 5.82 9.49 17.64
C ARG A 154 7.33 9.48 17.45
N THR A 155 7.88 8.38 16.94
CA THR A 155 9.31 8.26 16.65
C THR A 155 9.71 9.19 15.51
N ALA A 156 8.93 9.28 14.44
CA ALA A 156 9.16 10.20 13.33
C ALA A 156 9.13 11.67 13.80
N ILE A 157 8.19 12.05 14.65
CA ILE A 157 8.15 13.40 15.27
C ILE A 157 9.41 13.66 16.10
N SER A 158 9.85 12.70 16.91
CA SER A 158 11.07 12.85 17.73
C SER A 158 12.32 13.01 16.85
N ASN A 159 12.41 12.25 15.75
CA ASN A 159 13.50 12.35 14.79
C ASN A 159 13.50 13.72 14.10
N LEU A 160 12.34 14.24 13.72
CA LEU A 160 12.19 15.56 13.11
C LEU A 160 12.64 16.68 14.07
N VAL A 161 12.22 16.63 15.33
CA VAL A 161 12.66 17.60 16.36
C VAL A 161 14.18 17.56 16.55
N THR A 162 14.75 16.36 16.56
CA THR A 162 16.19 16.15 16.68
C THR A 162 16.95 16.70 15.46
N ALA A 163 16.46 16.41 14.24
CA ALA A 163 17.03 16.90 13.00
C ALA A 163 17.00 18.44 12.94
N ARG A 164 15.88 19.06 13.35
CA ARG A 164 15.77 20.52 13.45
C ARG A 164 16.79 21.12 14.42
N SER A 165 16.96 20.49 15.58
CA SER A 165 17.94 20.96 16.57
C SER A 165 19.38 20.85 16.05
N LYS A 166 19.71 19.76 15.34
CA LYS A 166 21.02 19.57 14.68
C LYS A 166 21.24 20.61 13.58
N MET A 167 20.24 20.90 12.76
CA MET A 167 20.34 21.91 11.71
C MET A 167 20.67 23.28 12.30
N LYS A 168 19.96 23.71 13.34
CA LYS A 168 20.22 24.98 14.01
C LYS A 168 21.60 25.06 14.67
N ALA A 169 22.08 23.95 15.25
CA ALA A 169 23.43 23.89 15.82
C ALA A 169 24.51 24.00 14.74
N ASN A 170 24.32 23.30 13.59
CA ASN A 170 25.26 23.37 12.47
C ASN A 170 25.23 24.73 11.77
N GLU A 171 24.10 25.42 11.67
CA GLU A 171 23.98 26.80 11.21
C GLU A 171 24.86 27.73 12.06
N THR A 172 24.74 27.63 13.38
CA THR A 172 25.55 28.41 14.33
C THR A 172 27.05 28.09 14.19
N ALA A 173 27.38 26.80 14.06
CA ALA A 173 28.75 26.35 13.87
C ALA A 173 29.36 26.88 12.56
N MET A 174 28.61 26.86 11.46
CA MET A 174 28.99 27.42 10.17
C MET A 174 29.26 28.94 10.27
N ALA A 175 28.37 29.68 10.94
CA ALA A 175 28.51 31.11 11.15
C ALA A 175 29.81 31.44 11.98
N GLN A 176 30.11 30.61 12.98
CA GLN A 176 31.34 30.75 13.78
C GLN A 176 32.59 30.42 12.96
N ALA A 177 32.58 29.33 12.17
CA ALA A 177 33.69 28.96 11.30
C ALA A 177 33.96 30.03 10.24
N ARG A 178 32.90 30.66 9.69
CA ARG A 178 33.06 31.77 8.75
C ARG A 178 33.76 32.98 9.40
N LYS A 179 33.33 33.37 10.60
CA LYS A 179 33.98 34.45 11.34
C LYS A 179 35.45 34.12 11.65
N ALA A 180 35.75 32.88 12.03
CA ALA A 180 37.13 32.46 12.27
C ALA A 180 37.99 32.54 11.01
N TYR A 181 37.47 32.10 9.87
CA TYR A 181 38.14 32.23 8.58
C TYR A 181 38.38 33.72 8.22
N ASP A 182 37.41 34.60 8.36
CA ASP A 182 37.51 36.01 8.06
C ASP A 182 38.64 36.67 8.91
N ILE A 183 38.75 36.32 10.20
CA ILE A 183 39.81 36.80 11.10
C ILE A 183 41.17 36.27 10.64
N MET A 184 41.30 34.99 10.32
CA MET A 184 42.55 34.41 9.86
C MET A 184 43.00 34.98 8.52
N ASN A 185 42.08 35.23 7.61
CA ASN A 185 42.32 35.87 6.33
C ASN A 185 42.84 37.33 6.53
N ALA A 186 42.22 38.09 7.43
CA ALA A 186 42.70 39.46 7.76
C ALA A 186 44.09 39.45 8.40
N ARG A 187 44.39 38.48 9.28
CA ARG A 187 45.71 38.30 9.87
C ARG A 187 46.80 37.93 8.84
N TYR A 188 46.43 37.03 7.92
CA TYR A 188 47.36 36.62 6.84
C TYR A 188 47.64 37.78 5.88
N THR A 189 46.62 38.53 5.43
CA THR A 189 46.78 39.69 4.56
C THR A 189 47.54 40.83 5.24
N GLY A 190 47.43 40.98 6.57
CA GLY A 190 48.19 41.92 7.39
C GLY A 190 49.61 41.45 7.73
N GLY A 191 50.05 40.28 7.25
CA GLY A 191 51.37 39.73 7.49
C GLY A 191 51.58 39.15 8.90
N ALA A 192 50.53 39.04 9.71
CA ALA A 192 50.58 38.54 11.10
C ALA A 192 50.15 37.08 11.25
N GLY A 193 49.77 36.42 10.15
CA GLY A 193 49.32 35.03 10.12
C GLY A 193 50.11 34.17 9.15
N THR A 194 50.08 32.86 9.35
CA THR A 194 50.74 31.90 8.45
C THR A 194 49.72 31.32 7.44
N ILE A 195 50.20 30.90 6.26
CA ILE A 195 49.38 30.25 5.25
C ILE A 195 48.76 28.93 5.78
N LEU A 196 49.44 28.25 6.72
CA LEU A 196 48.95 27.03 7.33
C LEU A 196 47.72 27.29 8.19
N GLU A 197 47.71 28.36 8.98
CA GLU A 197 46.55 28.78 9.79
C GLU A 197 45.37 29.17 8.90
N LEU A 198 45.62 29.89 7.80
CA LEU A 198 44.56 30.22 6.82
C LEU A 198 43.94 28.97 6.19
N ASN A 199 44.78 28.05 5.70
CA ASN A 199 44.29 26.80 5.10
C ASN A 199 43.54 25.93 6.10
N SER A 200 44.00 25.88 7.35
CA SER A 200 43.29 25.16 8.42
C SER A 200 41.91 25.75 8.69
N SER A 201 41.78 27.08 8.75
CA SER A 201 40.49 27.74 8.95
C SER A 201 39.56 27.60 7.74
N GLN A 202 40.12 27.59 6.53
CA GLN A 202 39.35 27.29 5.30
C GLN A 202 38.77 25.87 5.31
N LEU A 203 39.58 24.88 5.71
CA LEU A 203 39.15 23.49 5.83
C LEU A 203 38.02 23.37 6.85
N GLN A 204 38.16 24.03 8.02
CA GLN A 204 37.11 24.04 9.05
C GLN A 204 35.81 24.68 8.55
N LEU A 205 35.89 25.78 7.79
CA LEU A 205 34.70 26.41 7.17
C LEU A 205 34.02 25.46 6.18
N THR A 206 34.82 24.83 5.29
CA THR A 206 34.27 23.88 4.31
C THR A 206 33.59 22.70 5.01
N GLN A 207 34.21 22.17 6.08
CA GLN A 207 33.59 21.09 6.86
C GLN A 207 32.31 21.52 7.54
N ALA A 208 32.25 22.74 8.10
CA ALA A 208 31.04 23.27 8.71
C ALA A 208 29.90 23.48 7.70
N GLN A 209 30.25 23.94 6.48
CA GLN A 209 29.28 24.07 5.37
C GLN A 209 28.71 22.71 4.95
N LEU A 210 29.56 21.69 4.80
CA LEU A 210 29.12 20.34 4.49
C LEU A 210 28.19 19.78 5.56
N ASN A 211 28.54 19.94 6.84
CA ASN A 211 27.72 19.48 7.96
C ASN A 211 26.37 20.20 8.02
N TYR A 212 26.33 21.48 7.69
CA TYR A 212 25.07 22.24 7.63
C TYR A 212 24.19 21.76 6.47
N THR A 213 24.74 21.59 5.26
CA THR A 213 24.01 21.05 4.11
C THR A 213 23.45 19.65 4.39
N GLN A 214 24.26 18.78 5.03
CA GLN A 214 23.83 17.46 5.44
C GLN A 214 22.67 17.53 6.45
N ALA A 215 22.73 18.46 7.40
CA ALA A 215 21.67 18.63 8.40
C ALA A 215 20.35 19.12 7.80
N ILE A 216 20.39 19.97 6.76
CA ILE A 216 19.20 20.36 5.99
C ILE A 216 18.58 19.14 5.31
N TYR A 217 19.41 18.33 4.65
CA TYR A 217 18.96 17.10 4.00
C TYR A 217 18.32 16.14 5.00
N ASP A 218 18.98 15.90 6.15
CA ASP A 218 18.44 15.01 7.21
C ASP A 218 17.09 15.50 7.74
N TYR A 219 16.91 16.82 7.86
CA TYR A 219 15.63 17.40 8.26
C TYR A 219 14.54 17.17 7.21
N LEU A 220 14.84 17.43 5.92
CA LEU A 220 13.89 17.21 4.83
C LEU A 220 13.51 15.73 4.68
N ALA A 221 14.47 14.82 4.88
CA ALA A 221 14.22 13.39 4.91
C ALA A 221 13.27 13.01 6.05
N ALA A 222 13.55 13.47 7.28
CA ALA A 222 12.68 13.22 8.43
C ALA A 222 11.28 13.83 8.28
N GLU A 223 11.14 14.98 7.60
CA GLU A 223 9.84 15.56 7.27
C GLU A 223 9.08 14.73 6.24
N ALA A 224 9.79 14.19 5.25
CA ALA A 224 9.19 13.30 4.24
C ALA A 224 8.71 11.98 4.87
N ASP A 225 9.51 11.37 5.76
CA ASP A 225 9.14 10.16 6.50
C ASP A 225 7.89 10.40 7.37
N LEU A 226 7.83 11.53 8.08
CA LEU A 226 6.65 11.88 8.86
C LEU A 226 5.40 12.07 7.98
N ARG A 227 5.56 12.64 6.79
CA ARG A 227 4.45 12.78 5.83
C ARG A 227 4.00 11.45 5.26
N GLU A 228 4.91 10.50 5.08
CA GLU A 228 4.58 9.14 4.63
C GLU A 228 3.80 8.38 5.70
N ASP A 229 4.24 8.41 6.95
CA ASP A 229 3.56 7.77 8.08
C ASP A 229 2.17 8.39 8.36
N ASN A 230 2.02 9.68 8.07
CA ASN A 230 0.80 10.46 8.31
C ASN A 230 0.01 10.71 7.01
N ARG A 231 0.05 9.82 6.07
CA ARG A 231 -0.23 9.94 4.62
C ARG A 231 -1.54 10.58 4.19
N PHE A 232 -2.44 11.02 5.05
CA PHE A 232 -3.70 11.68 4.65
C PHE A 232 -4.18 12.85 5.52
N GLY A 233 -3.45 13.24 6.57
CA GLY A 233 -3.87 14.36 7.46
C GLY A 233 -3.45 15.76 6.99
N LEU A 234 -2.39 15.88 6.19
CA LEU A 234 -1.77 17.17 5.86
C LEU A 234 -2.23 17.80 4.54
N CYS A 235 -2.98 17.10 3.70
CA CYS A 235 -3.57 17.73 2.50
C CYS A 235 -4.73 18.68 2.79
N ALA A 236 -5.24 18.74 4.01
CA ALA A 236 -6.46 19.49 4.33
C ALA A 236 -6.25 20.86 5.01
N ARG A 237 -5.02 21.31 5.31
CA ARG A 237 -4.87 22.52 6.15
C ARG A 237 -3.84 23.56 5.75
N ASN A 238 -3.35 23.57 4.52
CA ASN A 238 -2.63 24.74 3.99
C ASN A 238 -3.31 25.28 2.72
N GLY A 239 -4.59 25.65 2.87
CA GLY A 239 -5.31 26.45 1.91
C GLY A 239 -5.10 27.92 2.16
N GLU A 240 -3.86 28.41 2.10
CA GLU A 240 -3.57 29.82 1.79
C GLU A 240 -2.06 29.90 1.50
N ASN A 241 -1.77 30.17 0.27
CA ASN A 241 -0.44 30.54 -0.25
C ASN A 241 0.55 29.41 -0.58
N ARG A 242 0.18 28.43 -1.44
CA ARG A 242 1.14 27.78 -2.34
C ARG A 242 0.53 27.59 -3.72
N GLN A 243 1.15 28.20 -4.69
CA GLN A 243 0.91 27.94 -6.10
C GLN A 243 1.00 26.45 -6.37
N ARG A 244 -0.13 25.91 -6.75
CA ARG A 244 -0.40 24.70 -7.55
C ARG A 244 0.78 23.78 -7.83
N VAL A 245 1.04 22.83 -6.94
CA VAL A 245 1.34 21.48 -7.40
C VAL A 245 -0.03 20.82 -7.63
N ARG A 246 -0.46 20.78 -8.88
CA ARG A 246 -1.61 20.00 -9.31
C ARG A 246 -1.29 18.52 -9.06
N CYS A 247 -1.85 17.93 -8.01
CA CYS A 247 -2.12 16.51 -8.02
C CYS A 247 -3.18 16.27 -9.10
N GLY A 248 -2.74 15.98 -10.32
CA GLY A 248 -3.60 15.47 -11.37
C GLY A 248 -3.98 14.05 -10.99
N LEU A 249 -5.24 13.88 -10.61
CA LEU A 249 -5.94 12.59 -10.65
C LEU A 249 -6.00 12.14 -12.11
N PHE A 250 -5.47 10.96 -12.38
CA PHE A 250 -6.02 9.98 -13.31
C PHE A 250 -6.15 8.66 -12.58
#